data_4fdec13ef57662f3adee2947ef01c0e1
#
_entry.id   4fdec13ef57662f3adee2947ef01c0e1
#
_cell.length_a   1.000
_cell.length_b   1.000
_cell.length_c   1.000
_cell.angle_alpha   90.00
_cell.angle_beta   90.00
_cell.angle_gamma   90.00
#
_symmetry.space_group_name_H-M   'P 1'
#
loop_
_entity.id
_entity.type
_entity.pdbx_description
1 polymer ?
#
loop_
_entity_poly.entity_id
_entity_poly.type
_entity_poly.pdbx_seq_one_letter_code
_entity_poly.pdbx_strand_id
1 'polypeptide(L)'
;MDYKKIFKNRELRLKLINCLRFIPANPYLKLVYRIKAGKKLNLKNPVTFCDKQNWLKLNEIHPEYTELVDKIGVREYIKEILGEEYLFPVYGTWEHFNEIDFDALPDKFVLKCNHDSGSVKVITDKSAIDKNELEKFFEDRLKLNPYVFGSDYNRSVKFVFLTIM
;
A
#
# COMPACT_ATOMS: atom_id res chain seq x y z
N MET A 1 21.44 -1.93 -14.88
CA MET A 1 20.31 -2.37 -15.69
C MET A 1 19.05 -1.82 -15.01
N ASP A 2 18.28 -0.98 -15.68
CA ASP A 2 17.08 -0.38 -15.05
C ASP A 2 15.91 -1.38 -15.13
N TYR A 3 15.60 -2.04 -14.00
CA TYR A 3 14.53 -3.02 -13.93
C TYR A 3 13.15 -2.47 -14.32
N LYS A 4 12.94 -1.14 -14.20
CA LYS A 4 11.70 -0.47 -14.61
C LYS A 4 11.51 -0.50 -16.13
N LYS A 5 12.61 -0.54 -16.88
CA LYS A 5 12.57 -0.69 -18.35
C LYS A 5 12.17 -2.10 -18.76
N ILE A 6 12.60 -3.12 -18.00
CA ILE A 6 12.27 -4.53 -18.28
C ILE A 6 10.83 -4.84 -17.92
N PHE A 7 10.34 -4.31 -16.78
CA PHE A 7 9.00 -4.55 -16.29
C PHE A 7 8.20 -3.24 -16.26
N LYS A 8 7.80 -2.74 -17.41
CA LYS A 8 7.00 -1.50 -17.52
C LYS A 8 5.64 -1.62 -16.83
N ASN A 9 5.01 -2.80 -16.89
CA ASN A 9 3.69 -3.01 -16.30
C ASN A 9 3.80 -3.29 -14.79
N ARG A 10 3.20 -2.40 -13.98
CA ARG A 10 3.15 -2.53 -12.51
C ARG A 10 2.43 -3.80 -12.06
N GLU A 11 1.36 -4.19 -12.73
CA GLU A 11 0.58 -5.39 -12.40
C GLU A 11 1.38 -6.67 -12.60
N LEU A 12 2.11 -6.75 -13.72
CA LEU A 12 2.99 -7.88 -13.98
C LEU A 12 4.07 -8.01 -12.89
N ARG A 13 4.63 -6.88 -12.45
CA ARG A 13 5.61 -6.87 -11.34
C ARG A 13 5.00 -7.37 -10.03
N LEU A 14 3.78 -6.96 -9.70
CA LEU A 14 3.10 -7.38 -8.48
C LEU A 14 2.73 -8.86 -8.53
N LYS A 15 2.25 -9.36 -9.68
CA LYS A 15 2.00 -10.80 -9.89
C LYS A 15 3.27 -11.62 -9.73
N LEU A 16 4.39 -11.17 -10.31
CA LEU A 16 5.69 -11.83 -10.18
C LEU A 16 6.17 -11.86 -8.71
N ILE A 17 6.03 -10.76 -7.99
CA ILE A 17 6.34 -10.68 -6.55
C ILE A 17 5.48 -11.66 -5.77
N ASN A 18 4.19 -11.75 -6.05
CA ASN A 18 3.28 -12.70 -5.41
C ASN A 18 3.69 -14.16 -5.70
N CYS A 19 4.11 -14.47 -6.90
CA CYS A 19 4.62 -15.81 -7.24
C CYS A 19 5.88 -16.19 -6.44
N LEU A 20 6.64 -15.22 -5.95
CA LEU A 20 7.87 -15.45 -5.18
C LEU A 20 7.64 -15.55 -3.65
N ARG A 21 6.38 -15.59 -3.19
CA ARG A 21 6.01 -15.64 -1.75
C ARG A 21 6.56 -16.85 -1.01
N PHE A 22 6.82 -17.95 -1.71
CA PHE A 22 7.40 -19.17 -1.11
C PHE A 22 8.88 -19.01 -0.73
N ILE A 23 9.56 -17.97 -1.22
CA ILE A 23 10.98 -17.72 -0.89
C ILE A 23 11.06 -17.08 0.50
N PRO A 24 11.89 -17.59 1.42
CA PRO A 24 12.10 -16.95 2.72
C PRO A 24 12.54 -15.49 2.59
N ALA A 25 12.15 -14.64 3.55
CA ALA A 25 12.33 -13.19 3.49
C ALA A 25 13.78 -12.73 3.21
N ASN A 26 14.77 -13.35 3.85
CA ASN A 26 16.18 -12.96 3.70
C ASN A 26 16.71 -13.18 2.27
N PRO A 27 16.67 -14.38 1.66
CA PRO A 27 17.11 -14.56 0.27
C PRO A 27 16.27 -13.76 -0.72
N TYR A 28 14.97 -13.59 -0.48
CA TYR A 28 14.13 -12.77 -1.31
C TYR A 28 14.57 -11.29 -1.31
N LEU A 29 14.78 -10.68 -0.15
CA LEU A 29 15.24 -9.30 -0.06
C LEU A 29 16.57 -9.08 -0.77
N LYS A 30 17.52 -10.03 -0.60
CA LYS A 30 18.81 -9.98 -1.31
C LYS A 30 18.64 -10.04 -2.82
N LEU A 31 17.76 -10.92 -3.31
CA LEU A 31 17.48 -11.07 -4.74
C LEU A 31 16.85 -9.81 -5.31
N VAL A 32 15.78 -9.33 -4.68
CA VAL A 32 15.05 -8.14 -5.13
C VAL A 32 15.95 -6.89 -5.10
N TYR A 33 16.73 -6.72 -4.04
CA TYR A 33 17.67 -5.62 -3.93
C TYR A 33 18.73 -5.65 -5.04
N ARG A 34 19.28 -6.85 -5.32
CA ARG A 34 20.24 -7.02 -6.42
C ARG A 34 19.64 -6.67 -7.78
N ILE A 35 18.41 -7.08 -8.02
CA ILE A 35 17.69 -6.75 -9.28
C ILE A 35 17.41 -5.25 -9.39
N LYS A 36 16.96 -4.62 -8.29
CA LYS A 36 16.56 -3.20 -8.30
C LYS A 36 17.74 -2.23 -8.25
N ALA A 37 18.72 -2.50 -7.39
CA ALA A 37 19.83 -1.61 -7.11
C ALA A 37 21.14 -1.98 -7.84
N GLY A 38 21.21 -3.17 -8.45
CA GLY A 38 22.43 -3.69 -9.08
C GLY A 38 23.55 -4.01 -8.11
N LYS A 39 23.30 -3.96 -6.80
CA LYS A 39 24.28 -4.13 -5.71
C LYS A 39 23.92 -5.30 -4.81
N LYS A 40 24.89 -5.82 -4.07
CA LYS A 40 24.65 -6.84 -3.04
C LYS A 40 24.12 -6.17 -1.77
N LEU A 41 23.10 -6.75 -1.15
CA LEU A 41 22.55 -6.34 0.14
C LEU A 41 23.38 -6.99 1.26
N ASN A 42 23.92 -6.17 2.17
CA ASN A 42 24.68 -6.63 3.33
C ASN A 42 23.80 -6.57 4.59
N LEU A 43 23.30 -7.74 5.01
CA LEU A 43 22.45 -7.87 6.20
C LEU A 43 23.26 -8.33 7.44
N LYS A 44 24.52 -8.76 7.29
CA LYS A 44 25.38 -9.14 8.44
C LYS A 44 25.96 -7.91 9.14
N ASN A 45 26.43 -6.95 8.34
CA ASN A 45 26.96 -5.69 8.83
C ASN A 45 26.35 -4.57 7.97
N PRO A 46 25.15 -4.07 8.32
CA PRO A 46 24.43 -3.08 7.52
C PRO A 46 25.11 -1.70 7.67
N VAL A 47 25.74 -1.24 6.60
CA VAL A 47 26.43 0.05 6.57
C VAL A 47 25.60 1.11 5.88
N THR A 48 25.05 0.79 4.70
CA THR A 48 24.26 1.75 3.93
C THR A 48 22.85 1.90 4.50
N PHE A 49 22.19 3.02 4.19
CA PHE A 49 20.79 3.24 4.55
C PHE A 49 19.88 2.09 4.08
N CYS A 50 20.08 1.61 2.85
CA CYS A 50 19.31 0.49 2.33
C CYS A 50 19.58 -0.83 3.06
N ASP A 51 20.84 -1.10 3.46
CA ASP A 51 21.17 -2.28 4.26
C ASP A 51 20.46 -2.23 5.61
N LYS A 52 20.53 -1.08 6.30
CA LYS A 52 19.87 -0.84 7.58
C LYS A 52 18.36 -0.99 7.50
N GLN A 53 17.73 -0.37 6.51
CA GLN A 53 16.29 -0.51 6.29
C GLN A 53 15.84 -1.95 6.04
N ASN A 54 16.59 -2.70 5.22
CA ASN A 54 16.24 -4.10 4.96
C ASN A 54 16.56 -5.00 6.15
N TRP A 55 17.57 -4.67 6.96
CA TRP A 55 17.86 -5.36 8.22
C TRP A 55 16.73 -5.15 9.23
N LEU A 56 16.24 -3.91 9.40
CA LEU A 56 15.10 -3.57 10.26
C LEU A 56 13.83 -4.36 9.89
N LYS A 57 13.54 -4.50 8.60
CA LYS A 57 12.39 -5.30 8.12
C LYS A 57 12.42 -6.77 8.54
N LEU A 58 13.59 -7.31 8.84
CA LEU A 58 13.76 -8.72 9.22
C LEU A 58 13.89 -8.91 10.72
N ASN A 59 14.36 -7.90 11.45
CA ASN A 59 14.76 -8.05 12.86
C ASN A 59 13.92 -7.20 13.82
N GLU A 60 13.31 -6.11 13.33
CA GLU A 60 12.51 -5.19 14.12
C GLU A 60 11.03 -5.29 13.67
N ILE A 61 10.37 -6.37 14.11
CA ILE A 61 8.96 -6.61 13.81
C ILE A 61 8.14 -6.19 15.02
N HIS A 62 7.52 -5.03 14.94
CA HIS A 62 6.66 -4.49 15.99
C HIS A 62 5.19 -4.53 15.54
N PRO A 63 4.29 -5.18 16.29
CA PRO A 63 2.87 -5.23 15.95
C PRO A 63 2.22 -3.86 15.74
N GLU A 64 2.64 -2.86 16.54
CA GLU A 64 2.15 -1.48 16.45
C GLU A 64 2.46 -0.81 15.11
N TYR A 65 3.55 -1.20 14.42
CA TYR A 65 3.84 -0.67 13.08
C TYR A 65 2.75 -1.02 12.08
N THR A 66 2.01 -2.07 12.37
CA THR A 66 0.88 -2.49 11.57
C THR A 66 -0.21 -1.43 11.58
N GLU A 67 -0.55 -0.86 12.70
CA GLU A 67 -1.53 0.21 12.83
C GLU A 67 -1.01 1.53 12.24
N LEU A 68 0.27 1.83 12.48
CA LEU A 68 0.88 3.06 12.00
C LEU A 68 1.01 3.16 10.47
N VAL A 69 1.11 2.03 9.75
CA VAL A 69 1.13 2.04 8.27
C VAL A 69 -0.25 1.93 7.64
N ASP A 70 -1.27 1.58 8.42
CA ASP A 70 -2.66 1.61 7.98
C ASP A 70 -3.18 3.04 7.93
N LYS A 71 -3.75 3.44 6.78
CA LYS A 71 -4.23 4.82 6.60
C LYS A 71 -5.45 5.16 7.46
N ILE A 72 -6.13 4.15 7.99
CA ILE A 72 -7.22 4.34 8.94
C ILE A 72 -6.72 4.20 10.37
N GLY A 73 -5.98 3.12 10.68
CA GLY A 73 -5.46 2.87 12.03
C GLY A 73 -4.59 4.03 12.56
N VAL A 74 -3.72 4.56 11.72
CA VAL A 74 -2.84 5.69 12.09
C VAL A 74 -3.60 6.97 12.47
N ARG A 75 -4.87 7.11 12.08
CA ARG A 75 -5.63 8.34 12.32
C ARG A 75 -5.89 8.58 13.81
N GLU A 76 -6.23 7.54 14.57
CA GLU A 76 -6.42 7.68 16.02
C GLU A 76 -5.12 8.12 16.69
N TYR A 77 -4.00 7.52 16.31
CA TYR A 77 -2.68 7.92 16.81
C TYR A 77 -2.34 9.39 16.48
N ILE A 78 -2.63 9.83 15.24
CA ILE A 78 -2.41 11.25 14.85
C ILE A 78 -3.35 12.17 15.63
N LYS A 79 -4.62 11.80 15.80
CA LYS A 79 -5.60 12.57 16.55
C LYS A 79 -5.18 12.77 18.01
N GLU A 80 -4.65 11.73 18.64
CA GLU A 80 -4.19 11.80 20.04
C GLU A 80 -2.93 12.69 20.19
N ILE A 81 -2.00 12.65 19.25
CA ILE A 81 -0.71 13.35 19.40
C ILE A 81 -0.76 14.78 18.84
N LEU A 82 -1.39 14.96 17.69
CA LEU A 82 -1.36 16.23 16.97
C LEU A 82 -2.68 17.00 17.01
N GLY A 83 -3.80 16.30 17.14
CA GLY A 83 -5.14 16.88 17.07
C GLY A 83 -5.89 16.48 15.78
N GLU A 84 -7.22 16.61 15.84
CA GLU A 84 -8.11 16.24 14.72
C GLU A 84 -7.98 17.18 13.52
N GLU A 85 -7.57 18.42 13.75
CA GLU A 85 -7.34 19.44 12.73
C GLU A 85 -6.24 19.09 11.71
N TYR A 86 -5.36 18.16 12.05
CA TYR A 86 -4.31 17.65 11.13
C TYR A 86 -4.78 16.48 10.28
N LEU A 87 -6.04 16.04 10.46
CA LEU A 87 -6.60 14.92 9.73
C LEU A 87 -7.53 15.40 8.62
N PHE A 88 -7.29 14.93 7.40
CA PHE A 88 -8.25 15.13 6.32
C PHE A 88 -9.56 14.38 6.62
N PRO A 89 -10.73 14.92 6.27
CA PRO A 89 -12.01 14.25 6.45
C PRO A 89 -12.05 12.93 5.67
N VAL A 90 -12.63 11.90 6.28
CA VAL A 90 -12.93 10.61 5.66
C VAL A 90 -14.43 10.50 5.54
N TYR A 91 -14.96 10.32 4.34
CA TYR A 91 -16.39 10.20 4.09
C TYR A 91 -16.91 8.79 4.36
N GLY A 92 -16.04 7.80 4.28
CA GLY A 92 -16.40 6.43 4.59
C GLY A 92 -15.26 5.46 4.38
N THR A 93 -15.43 4.25 4.92
CA THR A 93 -14.56 3.11 4.72
C THR A 93 -15.43 1.91 4.40
N TRP A 94 -15.11 1.17 3.35
CA TRP A 94 -15.89 0.04 2.86
C TRP A 94 -14.97 -1.16 2.62
N GLU A 95 -15.48 -2.34 2.75
CA GLU A 95 -14.75 -3.58 2.46
C GLU A 95 -14.94 -4.02 1.00
N HIS A 96 -16.11 -3.68 0.42
CA HIS A 96 -16.43 -3.99 -0.96
C HIS A 96 -16.84 -2.73 -1.74
N PHE A 97 -16.54 -2.71 -3.03
CA PHE A 97 -16.83 -1.56 -3.88
C PHE A 97 -18.32 -1.26 -3.99
N ASN A 98 -19.17 -2.28 -3.98
CA ASN A 98 -20.63 -2.16 -4.07
C ASN A 98 -21.29 -1.56 -2.83
N GLU A 99 -20.57 -1.46 -1.71
CA GLU A 99 -21.06 -0.81 -0.49
C GLU A 99 -21.00 0.73 -0.57
N ILE A 100 -20.32 1.25 -1.61
CA ILE A 100 -20.08 2.69 -1.75
C ILE A 100 -21.35 3.38 -2.24
N ASP A 101 -21.93 4.22 -1.39
CA ASP A 101 -22.97 5.16 -1.80
C ASP A 101 -22.34 6.38 -2.48
N PHE A 102 -22.21 6.32 -3.80
CA PHE A 102 -21.65 7.42 -4.59
C PHE A 102 -22.53 8.68 -4.55
N ASP A 103 -23.82 8.56 -4.29
CA ASP A 103 -24.73 9.71 -4.27
C ASP A 103 -24.50 10.55 -3.02
N ALA A 104 -24.12 9.93 -1.90
CA ALA A 104 -23.75 10.61 -0.67
C ALA A 104 -22.35 11.27 -0.72
N LEU A 105 -21.53 10.98 -1.73
CA LEU A 105 -20.19 11.55 -1.85
C LEU A 105 -20.22 12.93 -2.51
N PRO A 106 -19.28 13.83 -2.18
CA PRO A 106 -19.13 15.12 -2.86
C PRO A 106 -18.73 14.93 -4.33
N ASP A 107 -18.82 16.01 -5.14
CA ASP A 107 -18.46 15.95 -6.56
C ASP A 107 -16.98 15.62 -6.80
N LYS A 108 -16.13 16.00 -5.85
CA LYS A 108 -14.69 15.79 -5.92
C LYS A 108 -14.23 15.00 -4.70
N PHE A 109 -13.57 13.87 -4.94
CA PHE A 109 -13.04 13.04 -3.87
C PHE A 109 -11.88 12.18 -4.33
N VAL A 110 -11.19 11.55 -3.40
CA VAL A 110 -10.13 10.59 -3.66
C VAL A 110 -10.54 9.23 -3.10
N LEU A 111 -10.49 8.23 -3.96
CA LEU A 111 -10.69 6.84 -3.59
C LEU A 111 -9.34 6.13 -3.54
N LYS A 112 -9.04 5.44 -2.44
CA LYS A 112 -7.79 4.70 -2.29
C LYS A 112 -7.93 3.49 -1.39
N CYS A 113 -7.07 2.48 -1.60
CA CYS A 113 -6.92 1.39 -0.65
C CYS A 113 -6.07 1.81 0.56
N ASN A 114 -6.38 1.24 1.74
CA ASN A 114 -5.60 1.52 2.96
C ASN A 114 -4.24 0.81 2.98
N HIS A 115 -4.12 -0.33 2.32
CA HIS A 115 -2.98 -1.25 2.45
C HIS A 115 -1.81 -0.98 1.51
N ASP A 116 -1.97 -0.16 0.46
CA ASP A 116 -0.89 0.09 -0.50
C ASP A 116 -0.66 1.59 -0.78
N SER A 117 0.43 1.91 -1.49
CA SER A 117 0.81 3.27 -1.86
C SER A 117 0.48 3.63 -3.31
N GLY A 118 -0.34 2.85 -4.02
CA GLY A 118 -0.52 3.09 -5.45
C GLY A 118 -1.93 2.85 -5.97
N SER A 119 -2.82 2.41 -5.11
CA SER A 119 -4.23 2.22 -5.45
C SER A 119 -5.00 3.48 -5.09
N VAL A 120 -4.82 4.51 -5.92
CA VAL A 120 -5.43 5.85 -5.75
C VAL A 120 -6.10 6.27 -7.04
N LYS A 121 -7.33 6.74 -6.95
CA LYS A 121 -8.05 7.43 -8.02
C LYS A 121 -8.53 8.77 -7.49
N VAL A 122 -8.17 9.83 -8.19
CA VAL A 122 -8.64 11.19 -7.91
C VAL A 122 -9.83 11.45 -8.82
N ILE A 123 -10.97 11.70 -8.24
CA ILE A 123 -12.22 12.01 -8.94
C ILE A 123 -12.42 13.52 -8.86
N THR A 124 -12.41 14.16 -10.01
CA THR A 124 -12.61 15.61 -10.14
C THR A 124 -14.01 15.96 -10.63
N ASP A 125 -14.76 14.98 -11.13
CA ASP A 125 -16.14 15.08 -11.58
C ASP A 125 -16.84 13.74 -11.34
N LYS A 126 -17.75 13.72 -10.39
CA LYS A 126 -18.54 12.54 -10.03
C LYS A 126 -19.42 12.04 -11.19
N SER A 127 -19.93 12.95 -12.02
CA SER A 127 -20.82 12.60 -13.13
C SER A 127 -20.10 11.85 -14.28
N ALA A 128 -18.79 12.00 -14.37
CA ALA A 128 -17.95 11.37 -15.39
C ALA A 128 -17.36 9.99 -14.97
N ILE A 129 -17.79 9.46 -13.84
CA ILE A 129 -17.25 8.19 -13.32
C ILE A 129 -17.78 6.99 -14.11
N ASP A 130 -16.88 6.17 -14.65
CA ASP A 130 -17.17 4.79 -15.00
C ASP A 130 -17.03 3.90 -13.75
N LYS A 131 -18.18 3.57 -13.13
CA LYS A 131 -18.21 2.74 -11.90
C LYS A 131 -17.63 1.35 -12.16
N ASN A 132 -17.84 0.76 -13.34
CA ASN A 132 -17.33 -0.58 -13.66
C ASN A 132 -15.81 -0.58 -13.80
N GLU A 133 -15.23 0.46 -14.42
CA GLU A 133 -13.77 0.60 -14.49
C GLU A 133 -13.15 0.77 -13.11
N LEU A 134 -13.78 1.60 -12.25
CA LEU A 134 -13.32 1.82 -10.87
C LEU A 134 -13.40 0.54 -10.04
N GLU A 135 -14.52 -0.16 -10.08
CA GLU A 135 -14.72 -1.43 -9.38
C GLU A 135 -13.63 -2.42 -9.74
N LYS A 136 -13.47 -2.68 -11.04
CA LYS A 136 -12.43 -3.58 -11.53
C LYS A 136 -11.04 -3.16 -11.08
N PHE A 137 -10.72 -1.86 -11.14
CA PHE A 137 -9.43 -1.36 -10.70
C PHE A 137 -9.17 -1.66 -9.21
N PHE A 138 -10.14 -1.39 -8.34
CA PHE A 138 -9.98 -1.57 -6.91
C PHE A 138 -10.05 -3.04 -6.50
N GLU A 139 -10.96 -3.83 -7.05
CA GLU A 139 -11.03 -5.27 -6.79
C GLU A 139 -9.74 -6.00 -7.17
N ASP A 140 -9.13 -5.65 -8.31
CA ASP A 140 -7.84 -6.20 -8.69
C ASP A 140 -6.72 -5.77 -7.73
N ARG A 141 -6.79 -4.59 -7.13
CA ARG A 141 -5.82 -4.10 -6.14
C ARG A 141 -5.99 -4.74 -4.78
N LEU A 142 -7.22 -4.99 -4.34
CA LEU A 142 -7.49 -5.68 -3.08
C LEU A 142 -6.93 -7.11 -3.08
N LYS A 143 -6.94 -7.79 -4.22
CA LYS A 143 -6.35 -9.14 -4.39
C LYS A 143 -4.82 -9.14 -4.30
N LEU A 144 -4.18 -7.98 -4.49
CA LEU A 144 -2.73 -7.84 -4.49
C LEU A 144 -2.26 -7.33 -3.12
N ASN A 145 -1.70 -8.23 -2.31
CA ASN A 145 -1.04 -7.81 -1.08
C ASN A 145 0.45 -7.49 -1.37
N PRO A 146 0.86 -6.21 -1.41
CA PRO A 146 2.24 -5.82 -1.68
C PRO A 146 3.20 -6.12 -0.53
N TYR A 147 2.70 -6.41 0.67
CA TYR A 147 3.48 -6.66 1.87
C TYR A 147 3.66 -8.16 2.12
N VAL A 148 4.41 -8.79 1.24
CA VAL A 148 4.56 -10.25 1.19
C VAL A 148 5.53 -10.81 2.24
N PHE A 149 6.33 -9.97 2.92
CA PHE A 149 7.47 -10.45 3.70
C PHE A 149 7.53 -9.85 5.09
N GLY A 150 7.47 -10.74 6.09
CA GLY A 150 7.96 -10.51 7.45
C GLY A 150 6.98 -9.92 8.45
N SER A 151 5.71 -9.80 8.11
CA SER A 151 4.70 -9.48 9.11
C SER A 151 3.46 -10.32 8.86
N ASP A 152 2.90 -10.87 9.94
CA ASP A 152 1.55 -11.44 9.98
C ASP A 152 0.49 -10.34 9.78
N TYR A 153 0.63 -9.58 8.68
CA TYR A 153 -0.31 -8.55 8.27
C TYR A 153 -1.57 -9.20 7.71
N ASN A 154 -2.28 -9.86 8.59
CA ASN A 154 -3.65 -10.30 8.34
C ASN A 154 -4.58 -9.10 8.57
N ARG A 155 -4.57 -8.15 7.62
CA ARG A 155 -5.44 -6.98 7.70
C ARG A 155 -6.64 -7.15 6.80
N SER A 156 -7.78 -6.78 7.34
CA SER A 156 -8.95 -6.44 6.54
C SER A 156 -8.54 -5.29 5.61
N VAL A 157 -8.48 -5.59 4.33
CA VAL A 157 -8.20 -4.59 3.29
C VAL A 157 -9.48 -3.81 3.09
N LYS A 158 -9.42 -2.49 3.20
CA LYS A 158 -10.59 -1.61 3.09
C LYS A 158 -10.37 -0.54 2.03
N PHE A 159 -11.44 -0.11 1.42
CA PHE A 159 -11.45 1.14 0.66
C PHE A 159 -11.50 2.32 1.64
N VAL A 160 -10.74 3.34 1.34
CA VAL A 160 -10.68 4.55 2.15
C VAL A 160 -10.89 5.76 1.27
N PHE A 161 -11.84 6.59 1.64
CA PHE A 161 -12.07 7.87 1.00
C PHE A 161 -11.44 8.99 1.79
N LEU A 162 -10.63 9.80 1.11
CA LEU A 162 -10.12 11.06 1.65
C LEU A 162 -10.53 12.17 0.69
N THR A 163 -11.03 13.27 1.24
CA THR A 163 -11.25 14.49 0.45
C THR A 163 -9.90 15.14 0.15
N ILE A 164 -9.75 15.60 -1.10
CA ILE A 164 -8.83 16.69 -1.42
C ILE A 164 -9.70 17.91 -1.62
N MET A 165 -9.50 18.92 -0.80
CA MET A 165 -10.03 20.27 -1.07
C MET A 165 -9.19 20.94 -2.12
#